data_d78b50ff9e844bc5cfaaf55a1c091ec4
#
_entry.id   d78b50ff9e844bc5cfaaf55a1c091ec4
#
_cell.length_a   1.000
_cell.length_b   1.000
_cell.length_c   1.000
_cell.angle_alpha   90.00
_cell.angle_beta   90.00
_cell.angle_gamma   90.00
#
_symmetry.space_group_name_H-M   'P 1'
#
loop_
_entity.id
_entity.type
_entity.pdbx_description
1 polymer ?
#
loop_
_entity_poly.entity_id
_entity_poly.type
_entity_poly.pdbx_seq_one_letter_code
_entity_poly.pdbx_strand_id
1 'polypeptide(L)'
;MSANKDVQTNVGEGSVMQSNEVQSNVGDIDEVIHGRLRLGIMAYLSAVNPASFPELLAKTGSTNGNLSTHLSKLEAAGYVRQEKGYAGKRPQTLVHLTVPGRRAWITYLEAMKELLGS
;
A
#
# COMPACT_ATOMS: atom_id res chain seq x y z
N MET A 1 13.07 -5.83 18.53
CA MET A 1 12.45 -6.83 18.49
C MET A 1 11.58 -6.78 18.63
N SER A 2 12.32 -6.73 17.98
CA SER A 2 11.68 -7.57 17.93
C SER A 2 11.21 -7.40 17.84
N ALA A 3 11.91 -7.24 17.40
CA ALA A 3 11.43 -7.94 17.21
C ALA A 3 11.10 -7.84 17.17
N ASN A 4 11.45 -7.61 16.54
CA ASN A 4 11.10 -8.33 16.44
C ASN A 4 10.93 -8.16 16.39
N LYS A 5 11.37 -8.00 15.86
CA LYS A 5 11.13 -8.54 15.77
C LYS A 5 10.86 -8.72 15.61
N ASP A 6 11.52 -8.44 15.32
CA ASP A 6 11.25 -9.30 15.25
C ASP A 6 11.17 -9.42 15.23
N VAL A 7 11.77 -9.03 14.80
CA VAL A 7 11.39 -9.86 14.76
C VAL A 7 11.29 -9.91 14.71
N GLN A 8 11.63 -9.84 14.31
CA GLN A 8 11.37 -10.55 14.27
C GLN A 8 11.11 -10.85 14.13
N THR A 9 11.93 -10.53 14.01
CA THR A 9 11.52 -11.33 14.01
C THR A 9 11.34 -11.61 14.07
N ASN A 10 11.91 -11.49 13.87
CA ASN A 10 11.48 -12.44 13.93
C ASN A 10 11.31 -12.73 14.07
N VAL A 11 11.82 -12.52 13.42
CA VAL A 11 11.26 -13.40 13.45
C VAL A 11 11.09 -13.66 13.59
N GLY A 12 11.83 -13.48 13.56
CA GLY A 12 11.25 -14.33 13.50
C GLY A 12 11.28 -14.49 13.60
N GLU A 13 11.40 -14.70 13.23
CA GLU A 13 11.04 -15.53 13.21
C GLU A 13 10.51 -16.03 13.25
N GLY A 14 11.14 -15.71 12.99
CA GLY A 14 10.44 -16.66 12.97
C GLY A 14 10.18 -17.01 12.90
N SER A 15 10.20 -17.46 12.48
CA SER A 15 9.73 -18.29 12.35
C SER A 15 9.56 -18.75 12.13
N VAL A 16 9.71 -19.23 11.67
CA VAL A 16 9.41 -19.98 11.34
C VAL A 16 9.23 -20.37 10.92
N MET A 17 9.18 -21.02 10.27
CA MET A 17 8.78 -21.61 9.60
C MET A 17 8.83 -22.08 9.10
N GLN A 18 9.37 -22.68 8.63
CA GLN A 18 9.23 -23.34 7.81
C GLN A 18 8.97 -23.37 6.59
N SER A 19 9.50 -23.46 5.98
CA SER A 19 9.16 -22.97 4.83
C SER A 19 8.73 -23.88 3.78
N ASN A 20 7.70 -23.60 3.10
CA ASN A 20 7.30 -24.36 1.96
C ASN A 20 6.89 -23.37 0.88
N GLU A 21 6.45 -23.88 -0.24
CA GLU A 21 6.13 -23.05 -1.39
C GLU A 21 5.05 -22.04 -1.07
N VAL A 22 4.05 -22.45 -0.34
CA VAL A 22 2.94 -21.56 0.00
C VAL A 22 3.44 -20.41 0.85
N GLN A 23 4.30 -20.71 1.81
CA GLN A 23 4.86 -19.66 2.66
C GLN A 23 5.72 -18.70 1.88
N SER A 24 6.50 -19.19 0.91
CA SER A 24 7.30 -18.33 0.05
C SER A 24 6.41 -17.38 -0.73
N ASN A 25 5.33 -17.87 -1.30
CA ASN A 25 4.42 -17.02 -2.06
C ASN A 25 3.79 -15.96 -1.19
N VAL A 26 3.41 -16.33 0.02
CA VAL A 26 2.86 -15.37 0.96
C VAL A 26 3.91 -14.32 1.32
N GLY A 27 5.17 -14.73 1.46
CA GLY A 27 6.25 -13.81 1.78
C GLY A 27 6.52 -12.80 0.67
N ASP A 28 6.12 -13.10 -0.56
CA ASP A 28 6.30 -12.18 -1.68
C ASP A 28 5.22 -11.09 -1.74
N ILE A 29 4.19 -11.19 -0.93
CA ILE A 29 3.13 -10.19 -0.90
C ILE A 29 3.64 -8.94 -0.18
N ASP A 30 3.52 -7.81 -0.84
CA ASP A 30 3.96 -6.53 -0.29
C ASP A 30 3.05 -6.13 0.86
N GLU A 31 3.58 -6.12 2.06
CA GLU A 31 2.80 -5.82 3.25
C GLU A 31 2.35 -4.36 3.32
N VAL A 32 3.07 -3.47 2.68
CA VAL A 32 2.66 -2.07 2.65
C VAL A 32 1.40 -1.91 1.81
N ILE A 33 1.30 -2.67 0.72
CA ILE A 33 0.12 -2.63 -0.15
C ILE A 33 -0.99 -3.50 0.40
N HIS A 34 -0.62 -4.63 1.01
CA HIS A 34 -1.58 -5.66 1.41
C HIS A 34 -2.37 -5.23 2.63
N GLY A 35 -3.43 -4.51 2.39
CA GLY A 35 -4.35 -4.05 3.40
C GLY A 35 -5.53 -3.46 2.66
N ARG A 36 -6.72 -3.67 3.19
CA ARG A 36 -7.94 -3.32 2.48
C ARG A 36 -7.94 -1.88 1.96
N LEU A 37 -7.61 -0.92 2.83
CA LEU A 37 -7.66 0.48 2.44
C LEU A 37 -6.50 0.84 1.52
N ARG A 38 -5.29 0.38 1.85
CA ARG A 38 -4.13 0.68 1.01
C ARG A 38 -4.26 0.03 -0.37
N LEU A 39 -4.80 -1.19 -0.41
CA LEU A 39 -5.07 -1.85 -1.67
C LEU A 39 -6.03 -1.02 -2.53
N GLY A 40 -7.10 -0.50 -1.90
CA GLY A 40 -8.06 0.34 -2.62
C GLY A 40 -7.43 1.62 -3.15
N ILE A 41 -6.56 2.25 -2.35
CA ILE A 41 -5.87 3.46 -2.77
C ILE A 41 -4.99 3.17 -3.99
N MET A 42 -4.18 2.12 -3.91
CA MET A 42 -3.26 1.80 -5.00
C MET A 42 -4.01 1.41 -6.27
N ALA A 43 -5.09 0.64 -6.12
CA ALA A 43 -5.89 0.23 -7.27
C ALA A 43 -6.48 1.45 -7.97
N TYR A 44 -7.03 2.38 -7.20
CA TYR A 44 -7.61 3.57 -7.78
C TYR A 44 -6.55 4.44 -8.47
N LEU A 45 -5.41 4.65 -7.81
CA LEU A 45 -4.34 5.45 -8.37
C LEU A 45 -3.73 4.82 -9.61
N SER A 46 -3.79 3.51 -9.74
CA SER A 46 -3.28 2.86 -10.94
C SER A 46 -4.10 3.24 -12.18
N ALA A 47 -5.34 3.65 -11.97
CA ALA A 47 -6.24 4.05 -13.06
C ALA A 47 -6.39 5.57 -13.17
N VAL A 48 -6.38 6.27 -12.03
CA VAL A 48 -6.62 7.71 -11.96
C VAL A 48 -5.48 8.34 -11.16
N ASN A 49 -4.54 8.94 -11.84
CA ASN A 49 -3.32 9.48 -11.23
C ASN A 49 -3.00 10.85 -11.84
N PRO A 50 -3.00 11.93 -11.06
CA PRO A 50 -3.23 11.95 -9.61
C PRO A 50 -4.70 11.92 -9.26
N ALA A 51 -4.98 11.66 -7.99
CA ALA A 51 -6.31 11.73 -7.44
C ALA A 51 -6.32 12.67 -6.24
N SER A 52 -7.42 13.38 -6.04
CA SER A 52 -7.53 14.27 -4.90
C SER A 52 -7.88 13.50 -3.64
N PHE A 53 -7.57 14.08 -2.48
CA PHE A 53 -7.95 13.48 -1.20
C PHE A 53 -9.47 13.23 -1.10
N PRO A 54 -10.34 14.22 -1.43
CA PRO A 54 -11.78 13.95 -1.41
C PRO A 54 -12.21 12.83 -2.35
N GLU A 55 -11.57 12.72 -3.50
CA GLU A 55 -11.86 11.66 -4.46
C GLU A 55 -11.53 10.29 -3.88
N LEU A 56 -10.34 10.16 -3.27
CA LEU A 56 -9.95 8.91 -2.62
C LEU A 56 -10.85 8.60 -1.43
N LEU A 57 -11.24 9.62 -0.68
CA LEU A 57 -12.15 9.45 0.44
C LEU A 57 -13.47 8.83 -0.01
N ALA A 58 -14.02 9.37 -1.11
CA ALA A 58 -15.28 8.86 -1.65
C ALA A 58 -15.14 7.43 -2.17
N LYS A 59 -14.03 7.15 -2.85
CA LYS A 59 -13.84 5.83 -3.47
C LYS A 59 -13.56 4.74 -2.45
N THR A 60 -12.88 5.08 -1.35
CA THR A 60 -12.55 4.08 -0.33
C THR A 60 -13.59 3.96 0.76
N GLY A 61 -14.46 4.97 0.88
CA GLY A 61 -15.47 4.97 1.95
C GLY A 61 -14.87 5.08 3.35
N SER A 62 -13.66 5.60 3.46
CA SER A 62 -12.97 5.69 4.74
C SER A 62 -13.24 7.02 5.43
N THR A 63 -12.74 7.15 6.65
CA THR A 63 -12.75 8.43 7.36
C THR A 63 -11.51 9.24 6.97
N ASN A 64 -11.58 10.56 7.21
CA ASN A 64 -10.43 11.43 6.94
C ASN A 64 -9.18 10.94 7.66
N GLY A 65 -9.32 10.57 8.94
CA GLY A 65 -8.17 10.12 9.72
C GLY A 65 -7.58 8.83 9.22
N ASN A 66 -8.42 7.86 8.87
CA ASN A 66 -7.94 6.58 8.36
C ASN A 66 -7.24 6.77 7.01
N LEU A 67 -7.84 7.54 6.12
CA LEU A 67 -7.22 7.78 4.82
C LEU A 67 -5.88 8.48 4.99
N SER A 68 -5.83 9.51 5.83
CA SER A 68 -4.59 10.24 6.08
C SER A 68 -3.50 9.32 6.63
N THR A 69 -3.83 8.45 7.58
CA THR A 69 -2.89 7.51 8.16
C THR A 69 -2.33 6.57 7.11
N HIS A 70 -3.21 6.02 6.28
CA HIS A 70 -2.77 5.04 5.28
C HIS A 70 -2.00 5.70 4.13
N LEU A 71 -2.36 6.92 3.76
CA LEU A 71 -1.57 7.67 2.77
C LEU A 71 -0.17 7.95 3.30
N SER A 72 -0.04 8.26 4.60
CA SER A 72 1.27 8.47 5.19
C SER A 72 2.13 7.22 5.14
N LYS A 73 1.53 6.05 5.37
CA LYS A 73 2.26 4.79 5.28
C LYS A 73 2.73 4.50 3.86
N LEU A 74 1.87 4.76 2.88
CA LEU A 74 2.25 4.58 1.48
C LEU A 74 3.33 5.57 1.06
N GLU A 75 3.24 6.79 1.55
CA GLU A 75 4.24 7.81 1.25
C GLU A 75 5.59 7.47 1.88
N ALA A 76 5.57 6.97 3.11
CA ALA A 76 6.80 6.56 3.79
C ALA A 76 7.50 5.42 3.04
N ALA A 77 6.73 4.58 2.36
CA ALA A 77 7.29 3.51 1.55
C ALA A 77 7.76 3.99 0.18
N GLY A 78 7.47 5.25 -0.16
CA GLY A 78 7.85 5.81 -1.45
C GLY A 78 6.87 5.50 -2.58
N TYR A 79 5.71 4.97 -2.26
CA TYR A 79 4.77 4.52 -3.28
C TYR A 79 3.83 5.62 -3.76
N VAL A 80 3.56 6.61 -2.91
CA VAL A 80 2.77 7.77 -3.29
C VAL A 80 3.47 9.04 -2.83
N ARG A 81 3.07 10.15 -3.41
CA ARG A 81 3.54 11.48 -3.03
C ARG A 81 2.32 12.37 -2.87
N GLN A 82 2.24 13.06 -1.75
CA GLN A 82 1.15 13.99 -1.50
C GLN A 82 1.61 15.40 -1.80
N GLU A 83 0.79 16.10 -2.55
CA GLU A 83 1.08 17.47 -2.96
C GLU A 83 -0.04 18.38 -2.47
N LYS A 84 0.29 19.31 -1.60
CA LYS A 84 -0.69 20.25 -1.08
C LYS A 84 -0.74 21.47 -1.99
N GLY A 85 -1.97 21.90 -2.28
CA GLY A 85 -2.20 23.03 -3.16
C GLY A 85 -3.60 23.54 -2.97
N TYR A 86 -4.15 24.07 -4.04
CA TYR A 86 -5.49 24.69 -4.00
C TYR A 86 -6.29 24.29 -5.22
N ALA A 87 -7.59 24.12 -5.00
CA ALA A 87 -8.58 24.06 -6.06
C ALA A 87 -9.38 25.36 -5.94
N GLY A 88 -9.03 26.36 -6.75
CA GLY A 88 -9.56 27.70 -6.56
C GLY A 88 -9.03 28.28 -5.26
N LYS A 89 -9.91 28.61 -4.34
CA LYS A 89 -9.55 29.14 -3.03
C LYS A 89 -9.53 28.10 -1.94
N ARG A 90 -9.85 26.85 -2.26
CA ARG A 90 -9.92 25.78 -1.28
C ARG A 90 -8.61 25.00 -1.24
N PRO A 91 -8.08 24.74 -0.04
CA PRO A 91 -6.93 23.83 0.06
C PRO A 91 -7.32 22.46 -0.48
N GLN A 92 -6.40 21.84 -1.20
CA GLN A 92 -6.64 20.51 -1.76
C GLN A 92 -5.32 19.76 -1.78
N THR A 93 -5.37 18.49 -1.39
CA THR A 93 -4.23 17.60 -1.49
C THR A 93 -4.43 16.69 -2.69
N LEU A 94 -3.42 16.62 -3.56
CA LEU A 94 -3.37 15.66 -4.65
C LEU A 94 -2.43 14.54 -4.26
N VAL A 95 -2.81 13.32 -4.61
CA VAL A 95 -2.02 12.14 -4.32
C VAL A 95 -1.56 11.56 -5.65
N HIS A 96 -0.24 11.44 -5.80
CA HIS A 96 0.40 10.95 -7.01
C HIS A 96 0.94 9.55 -6.76
N LEU A 97 0.73 8.64 -7.70
CA LEU A 97 1.40 7.36 -7.71
C LEU A 97 2.81 7.57 -8.26
N THR A 98 3.82 7.13 -7.50
CA THR A 98 5.20 7.29 -7.93
C THR A 98 5.59 6.14 -8.86
N VAL A 99 6.76 6.27 -9.50
CA VAL A 99 7.30 5.18 -10.32
C VAL A 99 7.54 3.93 -9.46
N PRO A 100 8.21 4.06 -8.27
CA PRO A 100 8.32 2.89 -7.40
C PRO A 100 6.97 2.32 -6.97
N GLY A 101 5.98 3.19 -6.75
CA GLY A 101 4.64 2.73 -6.38
C GLY A 101 3.99 1.92 -7.48
N ARG A 102 4.12 2.36 -8.72
CA ARG A 102 3.56 1.62 -9.86
C ARG A 102 4.24 0.28 -10.01
N ARG A 103 5.56 0.23 -9.86
CA ARG A 103 6.28 -1.04 -9.91
C ARG A 103 5.84 -1.99 -8.80
N ALA A 104 5.72 -1.45 -7.59
CA ALA A 104 5.27 -2.26 -6.45
C ALA A 104 3.87 -2.79 -6.69
N TRP A 105 3.00 -1.99 -7.29
CA TRP A 105 1.64 -2.42 -7.60
C TRP A 105 1.63 -3.57 -8.59
N ILE A 106 2.41 -3.47 -9.66
CA ILE A 106 2.50 -4.53 -10.67
C ILE A 106 3.03 -5.81 -10.04
N THR A 107 4.10 -5.70 -9.25
CA THR A 107 4.68 -6.85 -8.55
C THR A 107 3.66 -7.48 -7.60
N TYR A 108 2.90 -6.65 -6.89
CA TYR A 108 1.87 -7.13 -5.99
C TYR A 108 0.81 -7.93 -6.74
N LEU A 109 0.35 -7.41 -7.88
CA LEU A 109 -0.66 -8.11 -8.68
C LEU A 109 -0.15 -9.44 -9.19
N GLU A 110 1.12 -9.49 -9.62
CA GLU A 110 1.74 -10.72 -10.08
C GLU A 110 1.83 -11.75 -8.97
N ALA A 111 2.23 -11.31 -7.78
CA ALA A 111 2.32 -12.21 -6.64
C ALA A 111 0.95 -12.75 -6.24
N MET A 112 -0.06 -11.89 -6.26
CA MET A 112 -1.42 -12.32 -5.95
C MET A 112 -1.94 -13.31 -6.98
N LYS A 113 -1.64 -13.06 -8.24
CA LYS A 113 -2.05 -13.97 -9.30
C LYS A 113 -1.44 -15.35 -9.10
N GLU A 114 -0.15 -15.40 -8.76
CA GLU A 114 0.50 -16.67 -8.49
C GLU A 114 -0.08 -17.37 -7.28
N LEU A 115 -0.33 -16.60 -6.22
CA LEU A 115 -0.89 -17.15 -5.00
C LEU A 115 -2.26 -17.77 -5.26
N LEU A 116 -3.03 -17.20 -6.19
CA LEU A 116 -4.36 -17.70 -6.53
C LEU A 116 -4.32 -18.85 -7.52
N GLY A 117 -3.15 -19.32 -7.89
CA GLY A 117 -3.00 -20.55 -8.68
C GLY A 117 -3.16 -20.39 -10.17
N SER A 118 -2.93 -19.19 -10.67
CA SER A 118 -3.05 -19.02 -12.12
C SER A 118 -1.72 -19.00 -12.81
#